data_899a16de8dc7dc3d2a98a0c0660908ee
#
_entry.id   899a16de8dc7dc3d2a98a0c0660908ee
#
_cell.length_a   1.000
_cell.length_b   1.000
_cell.length_c   1.000
_cell.angle_alpha   90.00
_cell.angle_beta   90.00
_cell.angle_gamma   90.00
#
_symmetry.space_group_name_H-M   'P 1'
#
loop_
_entity.id
_entity.type
_entity.pdbx_description
1 polymer ?
#
loop_
_entity_poly.entity_id
_entity_poly.type
_entity_poly.pdbx_seq_one_letter_code
_entity_poly.pdbx_strand_id
1 'polypeptide(L)'
;MAESKRFFQVFPELKLENNLTELLSLVQIDRIAANHKKDAIRVYMTGTRIIPKKSIYMVQDEIEKQMFGTGNIRVQIVEHYILSRQYTPQTLWEEYQESIMEELRAKSVVMYNMLRRGELIFESEDKAKMRLEDTQLNRTKSMELYQYISDVVSGRCGLDLDLELEYTEPKASKYRKQMEQQEKNEIAEILERNKELKK
;
A
#
# COMPACT_ATOMS: atom_id res chain seq x y z
N MET A 1 -10.64 30.08 -7.13
CA MET A 1 -9.99 28.75 -7.27
C MET A 1 -8.80 28.94 -8.19
N ALA A 2 -7.60 28.48 -7.83
CA ALA A 2 -6.44 28.54 -8.71
C ALA A 2 -6.73 27.59 -9.89
N GLU A 3 -6.46 28.06 -11.10
CA GLU A 3 -6.64 27.29 -12.32
C GLU A 3 -5.57 26.19 -12.36
N SER A 4 -5.98 24.90 -12.46
CA SER A 4 -5.03 23.79 -12.54
C SER A 4 -4.27 23.87 -13.88
N LYS A 5 -2.95 23.59 -13.84
CA LYS A 5 -2.08 23.65 -15.01
C LYS A 5 -1.53 22.27 -15.33
N ARG A 6 -1.25 21.99 -16.61
CA ARG A 6 -0.59 20.74 -16.99
C ARG A 6 0.78 20.62 -16.34
N PHE A 7 1.21 19.42 -16.02
CA PHE A 7 2.47 19.13 -15.33
C PHE A 7 3.67 19.90 -15.98
N PHE A 8 3.86 19.78 -17.28
CA PHE A 8 4.96 20.44 -17.99
C PHE A 8 4.78 21.94 -18.23
N GLN A 9 3.63 22.52 -17.94
CA GLN A 9 3.47 23.97 -17.86
C GLN A 9 4.01 24.52 -16.55
N VAL A 10 3.99 23.71 -15.50
CA VAL A 10 4.52 24.06 -14.17
C VAL A 10 6.02 23.75 -14.09
N PHE A 11 6.46 22.68 -14.75
CA PHE A 11 7.85 22.24 -14.78
C PHE A 11 8.40 22.20 -16.22
N PRO A 12 8.53 23.34 -16.92
CA PRO A 12 8.86 23.37 -18.34
C PRO A 12 10.29 22.94 -18.67
N GLU A 13 11.21 23.08 -17.71
CA GLU A 13 12.62 22.76 -17.89
C GLU A 13 13.00 21.37 -17.35
N LEU A 14 12.03 20.66 -16.73
CA LEU A 14 12.28 19.34 -16.16
C LEU A 14 12.48 18.32 -17.27
N LYS A 15 13.62 17.66 -17.26
CA LYS A 15 13.97 16.58 -18.21
C LYS A 15 13.70 15.23 -17.56
N LEU A 16 12.80 14.48 -18.16
CA LEU A 16 12.45 13.14 -17.72
C LEU A 16 12.69 12.12 -18.86
N GLU A 17 12.81 10.86 -18.50
CA GLU A 17 12.78 9.77 -19.47
C GLU A 17 11.45 9.75 -20.23
N ASN A 18 11.45 9.23 -21.46
CA ASN A 18 10.29 9.25 -22.35
C ASN A 18 9.05 8.59 -21.72
N ASN A 19 9.22 7.46 -21.00
CA ASN A 19 8.15 6.77 -20.29
C ASN A 19 7.50 7.63 -19.20
N LEU A 20 8.29 8.36 -18.42
CA LEU A 20 7.79 9.26 -17.38
C LEU A 20 7.11 10.50 -17.99
N THR A 21 7.69 11.02 -19.09
CA THR A 21 7.11 12.15 -19.84
C THR A 21 5.71 11.78 -20.36
N GLU A 22 5.56 10.59 -20.91
CA GLU A 22 4.28 10.10 -21.42
C GLU A 22 3.25 9.95 -20.27
N LEU A 23 3.63 9.34 -19.15
CA LEU A 23 2.77 9.18 -17.98
C LEU A 23 2.27 10.51 -17.42
N LEU A 24 3.10 11.55 -17.43
CA LEU A 24 2.78 12.85 -16.86
C LEU A 24 2.14 13.83 -17.84
N SER A 25 2.06 13.48 -19.12
CA SER A 25 1.54 14.38 -20.18
C SER A 25 0.11 14.85 -19.94
N LEU A 26 -0.72 14.03 -19.32
CA LEU A 26 -2.13 14.29 -19.01
C LEU A 26 -2.38 14.69 -17.55
N VAL A 27 -1.34 14.75 -16.74
CA VAL A 27 -1.43 15.13 -15.32
C VAL A 27 -1.59 16.63 -15.18
N GLN A 28 -2.46 17.02 -14.27
CA GLN A 28 -2.66 18.41 -13.88
C GLN A 28 -2.07 18.67 -12.49
N ILE A 29 -1.48 19.84 -12.31
CA ILE A 29 -1.03 20.32 -11.01
C ILE A 29 -2.08 21.29 -10.47
N ASP A 30 -2.65 20.93 -9.33
CA ASP A 30 -3.70 21.72 -8.70
C ASP A 30 -3.13 22.83 -7.85
N ARG A 31 -2.05 22.52 -7.13
CA ARG A 31 -1.33 23.50 -6.30
C ARG A 31 0.06 22.99 -5.92
N ILE A 32 0.92 23.93 -5.54
CA ILE A 32 2.20 23.68 -4.88
C ILE A 32 2.18 24.40 -3.53
N ALA A 33 2.58 23.71 -2.48
CA ALA A 33 2.65 24.27 -1.13
C ALA A 33 4.03 24.00 -0.51
N ALA A 34 4.67 25.03 0.01
CA ALA A 34 5.89 24.89 0.80
C ALA A 34 5.53 24.82 2.29
N ASN A 35 6.32 24.09 3.06
CA ASN A 35 6.19 24.11 4.50
C ASN A 35 6.76 25.43 5.09
N HIS A 36 6.49 25.68 6.39
CA HIS A 36 6.94 26.90 7.04
C HIS A 36 8.47 27.06 7.06
N LYS A 37 9.21 25.98 7.11
CA LYS A 37 10.69 25.97 7.12
C LYS A 37 11.30 26.14 5.72
N LYS A 38 10.47 26.06 4.66
CA LYS A 38 10.89 26.10 3.25
C LYS A 38 11.92 25.02 2.86
N ASP A 39 11.94 23.91 3.60
CA ASP A 39 12.79 22.75 3.34
C ASP A 39 12.01 21.57 2.71
N ALA A 40 10.71 21.74 2.49
CA ALA A 40 9.88 20.75 1.81
C ALA A 40 8.77 21.42 0.99
N ILE A 41 8.51 20.83 -0.18
CA ILE A 41 7.46 21.24 -1.11
C ILE A 41 6.52 20.08 -1.33
N ARG A 42 5.22 20.34 -1.31
CA ARG A 42 4.18 19.40 -1.72
C ARG A 42 3.58 19.85 -3.04
N VAL A 43 3.63 18.95 -4.02
CA VAL A 43 3.03 19.12 -5.34
C VAL A 43 1.77 18.29 -5.39
N TYR A 44 0.60 18.91 -5.40
CA TYR A 44 -0.69 18.24 -5.51
C TYR A 44 -1.03 18.09 -6.97
N MET A 45 -1.25 16.84 -7.39
CA MET A 45 -1.56 16.54 -8.78
C MET A 45 -2.83 15.72 -8.92
N THR A 46 -3.52 15.93 -10.03
CA THR A 46 -4.66 15.11 -10.46
C THR A 46 -4.35 14.43 -11.79
N GLY A 47 -4.51 13.10 -11.79
CA GLY A 47 -4.35 12.24 -12.96
C GLY A 47 -5.66 11.53 -13.31
N THR A 48 -5.80 11.12 -14.58
CA THR A 48 -6.92 10.29 -15.06
C THR A 48 -6.55 8.82 -15.21
N ARG A 49 -5.29 8.50 -14.95
CA ARG A 49 -4.72 7.14 -14.96
C ARG A 49 -3.83 6.97 -13.75
N ILE A 50 -3.79 5.76 -13.24
CA ILE A 50 -2.91 5.38 -12.14
C ILE A 50 -1.46 5.46 -12.61
N ILE A 51 -0.61 6.07 -11.79
CA ILE A 51 0.83 6.13 -12.01
C ILE A 51 1.50 5.27 -10.94
N PRO A 52 2.38 4.32 -11.32
CA PRO A 52 3.09 3.50 -10.35
C PRO A 52 3.88 4.36 -9.35
N LYS A 53 3.83 3.98 -8.07
CA LYS A 53 4.47 4.78 -7.00
C LYS A 53 5.97 4.96 -7.21
N LYS A 54 6.63 3.95 -7.77
CA LYS A 54 8.03 4.03 -8.15
C LYS A 54 8.29 5.17 -9.15
N SER A 55 7.41 5.34 -10.14
CA SER A 55 7.51 6.45 -11.11
C SER A 55 7.32 7.80 -10.43
N ILE A 56 6.39 7.90 -9.48
CA ILE A 56 6.19 9.12 -8.67
C ILE A 56 7.47 9.47 -7.89
N TYR A 57 8.12 8.50 -7.26
CA TYR A 57 9.37 8.72 -6.53
C TYR A 57 10.49 9.16 -7.46
N MET A 58 10.63 8.55 -8.64
CA MET A 58 11.61 8.98 -9.64
C MET A 58 11.39 10.43 -10.08
N VAL A 59 10.13 10.83 -10.27
CA VAL A 59 9.78 12.22 -10.63
C VAL A 59 10.11 13.17 -9.49
N GLN A 60 9.84 12.81 -8.24
CA GLN A 60 10.22 13.61 -7.06
C GLN A 60 11.73 13.84 -7.03
N ASP A 61 12.50 12.77 -7.17
CA ASP A 61 13.98 12.82 -7.17
C ASP A 61 14.51 13.72 -8.30
N GLU A 62 13.93 13.61 -9.51
CA GLU A 62 14.35 14.45 -10.63
C GLU A 62 13.96 15.93 -10.45
N ILE A 63 12.81 16.23 -9.85
CA ILE A 63 12.45 17.61 -9.49
C ILE A 63 13.44 18.16 -8.44
N GLU A 64 13.73 17.39 -7.39
CA GLU A 64 14.70 17.78 -6.36
C GLU A 64 16.06 18.10 -6.98
N LYS A 65 16.57 17.17 -7.79
CA LYS A 65 17.89 17.27 -8.41
C LYS A 65 17.99 18.42 -9.41
N GLN A 66 17.03 18.55 -10.34
CA GLN A 66 17.14 19.50 -11.45
C GLN A 66 16.74 20.92 -11.05
N MET A 67 15.78 21.10 -10.12
CA MET A 67 15.26 22.41 -9.76
C MET A 67 15.88 22.98 -8.48
N PHE A 68 16.32 22.11 -7.56
CA PHE A 68 16.84 22.56 -6.27
C PHE A 68 18.31 22.20 -6.05
N GLY A 69 18.89 21.35 -6.89
CA GLY A 69 20.31 21.03 -6.89
C GLY A 69 20.79 20.48 -5.53
N THR A 70 21.79 21.16 -4.95
CA THR A 70 22.33 20.83 -3.62
C THR A 70 21.52 21.40 -2.46
N GLY A 71 20.41 22.11 -2.74
CA GLY A 71 19.48 22.59 -1.72
C GLY A 71 18.76 21.41 -1.04
N ASN A 72 18.73 21.39 0.30
CA ASN A 72 18.03 20.35 1.07
C ASN A 72 16.49 20.49 1.02
N ILE A 73 15.94 20.75 -0.17
CA ILE A 73 14.49 20.87 -0.37
C ILE A 73 13.95 19.52 -0.82
N ARG A 74 13.12 18.91 0.00
CA ARG A 74 12.41 17.66 -0.32
C ARG A 74 11.14 17.95 -1.10
N VAL A 75 10.89 17.19 -2.14
CA VAL A 75 9.67 17.24 -2.94
C VAL A 75 8.80 16.05 -2.63
N GLN A 76 7.54 16.29 -2.30
CA GLN A 76 6.54 15.25 -2.11
C GLN A 76 5.40 15.49 -3.10
N ILE A 77 5.14 14.50 -3.96
CA ILE A 77 3.97 14.51 -4.84
C ILE A 77 2.82 13.85 -4.08
N VAL A 78 1.69 14.55 -4.05
CA VAL A 78 0.42 14.08 -3.47
C VAL A 78 -0.52 13.83 -4.64
N GLU A 79 -0.76 12.56 -4.92
CA GLU A 79 -1.58 12.13 -6.04
C GLU A 79 -3.07 12.12 -5.69
N HIS A 80 -3.87 12.55 -6.63
CA HIS A 80 -5.31 12.31 -6.70
C HIS A 80 -5.66 11.79 -8.08
N TYR A 81 -6.58 10.84 -8.17
CA TYR A 81 -6.96 10.24 -9.44
C TYR A 81 -8.46 10.36 -9.67
N ILE A 82 -8.83 10.84 -10.86
CA ILE A 82 -10.21 10.82 -11.35
C ILE A 82 -10.29 9.68 -12.36
N LEU A 83 -10.54 8.49 -11.85
CA LEU A 83 -10.55 7.27 -12.65
C LEU A 83 -11.84 7.14 -13.46
N SER A 84 -11.77 6.41 -14.56
CA SER A 84 -12.95 6.10 -15.37
C SER A 84 -13.91 5.18 -14.60
N ARG A 85 -15.18 5.14 -15.01
CA ARG A 85 -16.22 4.29 -14.38
C ARG A 85 -15.96 2.79 -14.50
N GLN A 86 -14.95 2.38 -15.25
CA GLN A 86 -14.55 0.98 -15.36
C GLN A 86 -13.68 0.51 -14.20
N TYR A 87 -13.10 1.45 -13.43
CA TYR A 87 -12.35 1.10 -12.24
C TYR A 87 -13.27 0.78 -11.09
N THR A 88 -13.05 -0.36 -10.50
CA THR A 88 -13.62 -0.79 -9.23
C THR A 88 -12.50 -0.92 -8.19
N PRO A 89 -12.79 -0.95 -6.88
CA PRO A 89 -11.78 -1.23 -5.87
C PRO A 89 -10.99 -2.52 -6.12
N GLN A 90 -11.63 -3.56 -6.65
CA GLN A 90 -10.95 -4.81 -7.00
C GLN A 90 -9.95 -4.61 -8.15
N THR A 91 -10.35 -3.99 -9.26
CA THR A 91 -9.44 -3.74 -10.39
C THR A 91 -8.34 -2.76 -10.02
N LEU A 92 -8.64 -1.75 -9.19
CA LEU A 92 -7.63 -0.88 -8.62
C LEU A 92 -6.60 -1.67 -7.82
N TRP A 93 -7.04 -2.60 -6.96
CA TRP A 93 -6.14 -3.42 -6.17
C TRP A 93 -5.22 -4.28 -7.04
N GLU A 94 -5.76 -4.93 -8.06
CA GLU A 94 -5.00 -5.77 -8.99
C GLU A 94 -3.88 -4.99 -9.70
N GLU A 95 -4.13 -3.74 -10.08
CA GLU A 95 -3.16 -2.90 -10.78
C GLU A 95 -2.20 -2.14 -9.82
N TYR A 96 -2.67 -1.77 -8.63
CA TYR A 96 -1.96 -0.80 -7.78
C TYR A 96 -1.40 -1.38 -6.48
N GLN A 97 -1.65 -2.65 -6.17
CA GLN A 97 -1.17 -3.27 -4.92
C GLN A 97 0.33 -3.18 -4.73
N GLU A 98 1.13 -3.31 -5.80
CA GLU A 98 2.58 -3.17 -5.72
C GLU A 98 2.99 -1.77 -5.28
N SER A 99 2.32 -0.75 -5.80
CA SER A 99 2.54 0.64 -5.41
C SER A 99 2.15 0.93 -3.96
N ILE A 100 1.05 0.33 -3.49
CA ILE A 100 0.63 0.38 -2.09
C ILE A 100 1.68 -0.26 -1.20
N MET A 101 2.19 -1.42 -1.58
CA MET A 101 3.25 -2.12 -0.84
C MET A 101 4.56 -1.32 -0.80
N GLU A 102 4.94 -0.70 -1.91
CA GLU A 102 6.12 0.17 -1.99
C GLU A 102 5.99 1.38 -1.06
N GLU A 103 4.84 2.05 -1.07
CA GLU A 103 4.57 3.18 -0.19
C GLU A 103 4.54 2.78 1.28
N LEU A 104 3.91 1.65 1.62
CA LEU A 104 3.89 1.12 2.99
C LEU A 104 5.29 0.77 3.48
N ARG A 105 6.13 0.18 2.61
CA ARG A 105 7.50 -0.15 2.95
C ARG A 105 8.31 1.08 3.35
N ALA A 106 8.11 2.19 2.65
CA ALA A 106 8.75 3.47 2.97
C ALA A 106 8.15 4.13 4.21
N LYS A 107 6.83 4.00 4.43
CA LYS A 107 6.09 4.70 5.49
C LYS A 107 6.09 3.96 6.83
N SER A 108 5.86 2.64 6.81
CA SER A 108 5.73 1.81 8.02
C SER A 108 6.01 0.34 7.72
N VAL A 109 7.19 -0.12 8.11
CA VAL A 109 7.59 -1.53 7.99
C VAL A 109 6.60 -2.47 8.69
N VAL A 110 5.95 -2.02 9.76
CA VAL A 110 4.92 -2.80 10.49
C VAL A 110 3.71 -3.02 9.59
N MET A 111 3.10 -1.95 9.05
CA MET A 111 1.94 -2.06 8.17
C MET A 111 2.27 -2.83 6.88
N TYR A 112 3.46 -2.62 6.32
CA TYR A 112 3.95 -3.41 5.19
C TYR A 112 3.96 -4.91 5.49
N ASN A 113 4.50 -5.33 6.64
CA ASN A 113 4.55 -6.74 7.02
C ASN A 113 3.16 -7.31 7.34
N MET A 114 2.27 -6.50 7.92
CA MET A 114 0.88 -6.90 8.16
C MET A 114 0.17 -7.21 6.85
N LEU A 115 0.23 -6.29 5.88
CA LEU A 115 -0.42 -6.47 4.58
C LEU A 115 0.23 -7.60 3.76
N ARG A 116 1.55 -7.72 3.79
CA ARG A 116 2.30 -8.80 3.11
C ARG A 116 1.96 -10.20 3.60
N ARG A 117 1.65 -10.36 4.91
CA ARG A 117 1.29 -11.64 5.52
C ARG A 117 -0.20 -11.87 5.54
N GLY A 118 -0.97 -10.79 5.47
CA GLY A 118 -2.41 -10.81 5.36
C GLY A 118 -2.87 -11.02 3.93
N GLU A 119 -4.16 -10.95 3.74
CA GLU A 119 -4.82 -11.09 2.45
C GLU A 119 -5.93 -10.04 2.35
N LEU A 120 -6.08 -9.43 1.18
CA LEU A 120 -7.26 -8.64 0.84
C LEU A 120 -8.11 -9.47 -0.13
N ILE A 121 -9.29 -9.88 0.32
CA ILE A 121 -10.17 -10.78 -0.41
C ILE A 121 -11.41 -9.99 -0.82
N PHE A 122 -11.64 -9.87 -2.12
CA PHE A 122 -12.83 -9.23 -2.66
C PHE A 122 -14.01 -10.22 -2.70
N GLU A 123 -15.13 -9.84 -2.07
CA GLU A 123 -16.40 -10.56 -2.12
C GLU A 123 -17.28 -10.04 -3.29
N SER A 124 -17.09 -8.77 -3.64
CA SER A 124 -17.66 -8.10 -4.81
C SER A 124 -16.68 -7.04 -5.32
N GLU A 125 -17.04 -6.31 -6.36
CA GLU A 125 -16.20 -5.28 -6.96
C GLU A 125 -15.84 -4.14 -6.00
N ASP A 126 -16.68 -3.88 -4.99
CA ASP A 126 -16.61 -2.77 -4.03
C ASP A 126 -16.52 -3.23 -2.57
N LYS A 127 -16.62 -4.54 -2.31
CA LYS A 127 -16.57 -5.09 -0.95
C LYS A 127 -15.40 -6.04 -0.77
N ALA A 128 -14.59 -5.79 0.25
CA ALA A 128 -13.42 -6.61 0.55
C ALA A 128 -13.28 -6.92 2.04
N LYS A 129 -12.63 -8.04 2.34
CA LYS A 129 -12.18 -8.40 3.68
C LYS A 129 -10.67 -8.36 3.75
N MET A 130 -10.15 -7.58 4.70
CA MET A 130 -8.75 -7.58 5.06
C MET A 130 -8.52 -8.61 6.16
N ARG A 131 -7.96 -9.75 5.79
CA ARG A 131 -7.68 -10.87 6.68
C ARG A 131 -6.27 -10.77 7.22
N LEU A 132 -6.14 -10.64 8.54
CA LEU A 132 -4.86 -10.48 9.24
C LEU A 132 -4.66 -11.63 10.24
N GLU A 133 -3.39 -11.97 10.54
CA GLU A 133 -3.09 -12.90 11.63
C GLU A 133 -3.50 -12.30 12.99
N ASP A 134 -4.15 -13.08 13.85
CA ASP A 134 -4.56 -12.67 15.20
C ASP A 134 -3.35 -12.59 16.14
N THR A 135 -2.68 -11.45 16.11
CA THR A 135 -1.59 -11.11 17.01
C THR A 135 -1.88 -9.82 17.73
N GLN A 136 -1.30 -9.60 18.91
CA GLN A 136 -1.47 -8.35 19.65
C GLN A 136 -1.05 -7.12 18.83
N LEU A 137 0.04 -7.25 18.06
CA LEU A 137 0.53 -6.18 17.19
C LEU A 137 -0.50 -5.83 16.10
N ASN A 138 -1.02 -6.87 15.41
CA ASN A 138 -2.00 -6.67 14.35
C ASN A 138 -3.29 -6.05 14.90
N ARG A 139 -3.79 -6.52 16.05
CA ARG A 139 -4.97 -5.91 16.69
C ARG A 139 -4.78 -4.42 17.03
N THR A 140 -3.56 -4.05 17.47
CA THR A 140 -3.26 -2.65 17.83
C THR A 140 -3.12 -1.76 16.58
N LYS A 141 -2.58 -2.30 15.48
CA LYS A 141 -2.22 -1.53 14.28
C LYS A 141 -3.15 -1.71 13.09
N SER A 142 -4.13 -2.61 13.17
CA SER A 142 -5.04 -2.91 12.06
C SER A 142 -5.87 -1.69 11.62
N MET A 143 -6.29 -0.84 12.56
CA MET A 143 -7.06 0.36 12.22
C MET A 143 -6.21 1.40 11.46
N GLU A 144 -4.92 1.50 11.74
CA GLU A 144 -4.02 2.37 10.97
C GLU A 144 -3.86 1.85 9.53
N LEU A 145 -3.74 0.53 9.36
CA LEU A 145 -3.66 -0.10 8.04
C LEU A 145 -4.99 0.02 7.28
N TYR A 146 -6.11 -0.24 7.98
CA TYR A 146 -7.47 -0.04 7.44
C TYR A 146 -7.65 1.37 6.90
N GLN A 147 -7.35 2.38 7.74
CA GLN A 147 -7.48 3.79 7.35
C GLN A 147 -6.59 4.13 6.16
N TYR A 148 -5.36 3.61 6.14
CA TYR A 148 -4.45 3.82 5.01
C TYR A 148 -5.01 3.25 3.70
N ILE A 149 -5.53 2.02 3.70
CA ILE A 149 -6.14 1.40 2.50
C ILE A 149 -7.37 2.20 2.06
N SER A 150 -8.24 2.59 3.00
CA SER A 150 -9.42 3.41 2.71
C SER A 150 -9.02 4.77 2.13
N ASP A 151 -8.00 5.43 2.68
CA ASP A 151 -7.49 6.71 2.17
C ASP A 151 -6.92 6.57 0.74
N VAL A 152 -6.29 5.44 0.42
CA VAL A 152 -5.80 5.18 -0.94
C VAL A 152 -6.96 4.94 -1.90
N VAL A 153 -7.90 4.07 -1.55
CA VAL A 153 -8.99 3.70 -2.46
C VAL A 153 -10.00 4.85 -2.59
N SER A 154 -10.48 5.38 -1.47
CA SER A 154 -11.52 6.42 -1.51
C SER A 154 -10.95 7.83 -1.59
N GLY A 155 -9.96 8.15 -0.78
CA GLY A 155 -9.40 9.51 -0.73
C GLY A 155 -8.53 9.86 -1.94
N ARG A 156 -7.68 8.94 -2.40
CA ARG A 156 -6.79 9.17 -3.54
C ARG A 156 -7.45 8.84 -4.88
N CYS A 157 -8.20 7.74 -4.96
CA CYS A 157 -8.74 7.22 -6.21
C CYS A 157 -10.25 7.45 -6.40
N GLY A 158 -10.95 8.00 -5.38
CA GLY A 158 -12.36 8.35 -5.47
C GLY A 158 -13.32 7.17 -5.65
N LEU A 159 -12.90 5.96 -5.22
CA LEU A 159 -13.71 4.74 -5.32
C LEU A 159 -14.28 4.39 -3.94
N ASP A 160 -15.54 3.97 -3.91
CA ASP A 160 -16.17 3.51 -2.67
C ASP A 160 -15.73 2.07 -2.37
N LEU A 161 -15.20 1.82 -1.17
CA LEU A 161 -14.77 0.50 -0.71
C LEU A 161 -15.43 0.21 0.66
N ASP A 162 -16.22 -0.87 0.70
CA ASP A 162 -16.67 -1.49 1.95
C ASP A 162 -15.61 -2.50 2.41
N LEU A 163 -14.80 -2.09 3.38
CA LEU A 163 -13.67 -2.87 3.88
C LEU A 163 -13.95 -3.42 5.28
N GLU A 164 -13.97 -4.73 5.42
CA GLU A 164 -14.11 -5.42 6.71
C GLU A 164 -12.77 -5.97 7.21
N LEU A 165 -12.57 -5.98 8.54
CA LEU A 165 -11.42 -6.62 9.18
C LEU A 165 -11.76 -8.01 9.67
N GLU A 166 -10.97 -9.01 9.29
CA GLU A 166 -11.07 -10.39 9.77
C GLU A 166 -9.74 -10.85 10.38
N TYR A 167 -9.80 -11.56 11.50
CA TYR A 167 -8.60 -12.11 12.14
C TYR A 167 -8.58 -13.63 12.04
N THR A 168 -7.42 -14.16 11.65
CA THR A 168 -7.19 -15.63 11.53
C THR A 168 -6.10 -16.08 12.49
N GLU A 169 -6.12 -17.35 12.86
CA GLU A 169 -5.03 -17.92 13.67
C GLU A 169 -3.67 -17.70 13.01
N PRO A 170 -2.65 -17.25 13.79
CA PRO A 170 -1.29 -17.10 13.27
C PRO A 170 -0.76 -18.41 12.68
N LYS A 171 -0.09 -18.36 11.54
CA LYS A 171 0.49 -19.54 10.86
C LYS A 171 1.45 -20.31 11.78
N ALA A 172 2.22 -19.62 12.59
CA ALA A 172 3.11 -20.21 13.60
C ALA A 172 2.33 -20.99 14.68
N SER A 173 1.14 -20.49 15.09
CA SER A 173 0.27 -21.18 16.06
C SER A 173 -0.32 -22.47 15.47
N LYS A 174 -0.72 -22.47 14.21
CA LYS A 174 -1.20 -23.67 13.50
C LYS A 174 -0.12 -24.74 13.42
N TYR A 175 1.11 -24.35 13.04
CA TYR A 175 2.24 -25.26 12.98
C TYR A 175 2.57 -25.87 14.35
N ARG A 176 2.58 -25.05 15.40
CA ARG A 176 2.83 -25.51 16.77
C ARG A 176 1.74 -26.48 17.26
N LYS A 177 0.46 -26.20 16.98
CA LYS A 177 -0.64 -27.13 17.30
C LYS A 177 -0.52 -28.47 16.56
N GLN A 178 -0.08 -28.44 15.29
CA GLN A 178 0.17 -29.68 14.54
C GLN A 178 1.31 -30.48 15.12
N MET A 179 2.42 -29.85 15.51
CA MET A 179 3.55 -30.50 16.17
C MET A 179 3.14 -31.12 17.52
N GLU A 180 2.43 -30.36 18.35
CA GLU A 180 1.91 -30.85 19.64
C GLU A 180 0.96 -32.03 19.45
N GLN A 181 0.16 -32.04 18.38
CA GLN A 181 -0.73 -33.18 18.08
C GLN A 181 0.05 -34.42 17.59
N GLN A 182 1.08 -34.22 16.76
CA GLN A 182 1.96 -35.30 16.32
C GLN A 182 2.70 -35.95 17.50
N GLU A 183 3.30 -35.13 18.38
CA GLU A 183 3.95 -35.61 19.60
C GLU A 183 3.00 -36.44 20.49
N LYS A 184 1.75 -35.97 20.67
CA LYS A 184 0.75 -36.71 21.45
C LYS A 184 0.41 -38.05 20.81
N ASN A 185 0.31 -38.10 19.49
CA ASN A 185 0.03 -39.34 18.77
C ASN A 185 1.21 -40.32 18.88
N GLU A 186 2.45 -39.85 18.72
CA GLU A 186 3.65 -40.66 18.89
C GLU A 186 3.77 -41.23 20.32
N ILE A 187 3.50 -40.42 21.33
CA ILE A 187 3.49 -40.85 22.73
C ILE A 187 2.41 -41.92 22.95
N ALA A 188 1.21 -41.76 22.39
CA ALA A 188 0.14 -42.73 22.51
C ALA A 188 0.51 -44.08 21.87
N GLU A 189 1.12 -44.09 20.67
CA GLU A 189 1.60 -45.27 19.99
C GLU A 189 2.70 -46.02 20.79
N ILE A 190 3.64 -45.26 21.36
CA ILE A 190 4.70 -45.82 22.21
C ILE A 190 4.09 -46.49 23.45
N LEU A 191 3.12 -45.86 24.09
CA LEU A 191 2.43 -46.40 25.26
C LEU A 191 1.63 -47.65 24.95
N GLU A 192 0.95 -47.73 23.80
CA GLU A 192 0.25 -48.93 23.36
C GLU A 192 1.21 -50.11 23.08
N ARG A 193 2.29 -49.83 22.34
CA ARG A 193 3.33 -50.82 22.05
C ARG A 193 3.97 -51.40 23.33
N ASN A 194 4.20 -50.55 24.33
CA ASN A 194 4.75 -50.97 25.62
C ASN A 194 3.75 -51.79 26.47
N LYS A 195 2.43 -51.61 26.27
CA LYS A 195 1.41 -52.46 26.90
C LYS A 195 1.32 -53.85 26.28
N GLU A 196 1.51 -53.96 24.96
CA GLU A 196 1.53 -55.22 24.23
C GLU A 196 2.77 -56.07 24.57
N LEU A 197 3.92 -55.44 24.81
CA LEU A 197 5.16 -56.13 25.19
C LEU A 197 5.17 -56.65 26.65
N LYS A 198 4.20 -56.25 27.48
CA LYS A 198 4.08 -56.66 28.89
C LYS A 198 3.01 -57.74 29.10
N LYS A 199 2.36 -58.19 28.04
CA LYS A 199 1.45 -59.33 28.04
C LYS A 199 2.16 -60.57 27.53
#